data_bf9cd564c820ea6d9361c6625e92e1c2
#
_entry.id   bf9cd564c820ea6d9361c6625e92e1c2
#
_cell.length_a   1.000
_cell.length_b   1.000
_cell.length_c   1.000
_cell.angle_alpha   90.00
_cell.angle_beta   90.00
_cell.angle_gamma   90.00
#
_symmetry.space_group_name_H-M   'P 1'
#
loop_
_entity.id
_entity.type
_entity.pdbx_description
1 polymer ?
#
loop_
_entity_poly.entity_id
_entity_poly.type
_entity_poly.pdbx_seq_one_letter_code
_entity_poly.pdbx_strand_id
1 'polypeptide(L)'
;MNSAKKISERLIKKYPNHPNVDYAYYLRGLINFNDRVSAFNFLSRQDATERDPKAAREAFDAFKQLVERFPDSTYTPDAIARMKYLVNAMAQYEVHVANYYYKRGAYLAAANRAQYAIKEYREAPALEEALFVMVRSYDALGMTELRDDAERVMKANYPNSVYYRGGPVKDNPWWKLW
;
A
#
# COMPACT_ATOMS: atom_id res chain seq x y z
N MET A 1 -23.54 3.48 3.54
CA MET A 1 -22.16 3.54 4.04
C MET A 1 -22.01 4.34 5.31
N ASN A 2 -22.36 5.60 5.35
CA ASN A 2 -22.26 6.41 6.59
C ASN A 2 -23.01 5.88 7.82
N SER A 3 -24.09 5.12 7.65
CA SER A 3 -24.89 4.61 8.77
C SER A 3 -24.17 3.52 9.57
N ALA A 4 -23.56 2.52 8.92
CA ALA A 4 -22.88 1.42 9.61
C ALA A 4 -21.62 1.92 10.36
N LYS A 5 -20.84 2.84 9.77
CA LYS A 5 -19.71 3.48 10.43
C LYS A 5 -20.15 4.26 11.67
N LYS A 6 -21.20 5.07 11.56
CA LYS A 6 -21.77 5.81 12.70
C LYS A 6 -22.28 4.89 13.80
N ILE A 7 -22.90 3.76 13.44
CA ILE A 7 -23.40 2.79 14.41
C ILE A 7 -22.26 2.14 15.19
N SER A 8 -21.19 1.69 14.50
CA SER A 8 -20.03 1.09 15.17
C SER A 8 -19.32 2.10 16.08
N GLU A 9 -19.09 3.34 15.63
CA GLU A 9 -18.51 4.41 16.44
C GLU A 9 -19.37 4.74 17.68
N ARG A 10 -20.70 4.81 17.51
CA ARG A 10 -21.63 5.06 18.61
C ARG A 10 -21.63 3.92 19.63
N LEU A 11 -21.53 2.66 19.18
CA LEU A 11 -21.45 1.49 20.04
C LEU A 11 -20.17 1.51 20.86
N ILE A 12 -19.02 1.74 20.23
CA ILE A 12 -17.73 1.85 20.90
C ILE A 12 -17.74 2.97 21.95
N LYS A 13 -18.32 4.13 21.61
CA LYS A 13 -18.37 5.28 22.53
C LYS A 13 -19.31 5.04 23.70
N LYS A 14 -20.47 4.41 23.48
CA LYS A 14 -21.52 4.24 24.50
C LYS A 14 -21.26 3.03 25.42
N TYR A 15 -20.60 2.00 24.88
CA TYR A 15 -20.39 0.74 25.60
C TYR A 15 -18.94 0.25 25.49
N PRO A 16 -17.94 1.02 25.95
CA PRO A 16 -16.52 0.71 25.77
C PRO A 16 -16.07 -0.58 26.47
N ASN A 17 -16.78 -1.01 27.49
CA ASN A 17 -16.45 -2.20 28.29
C ASN A 17 -17.38 -3.40 27.97
N HIS A 18 -18.15 -3.35 26.87
CA HIS A 18 -19.01 -4.46 26.49
C HIS A 18 -18.14 -5.66 26.04
N PRO A 19 -18.50 -6.92 26.42
CA PRO A 19 -17.72 -8.11 26.06
C PRO A 19 -17.42 -8.26 24.56
N ASN A 20 -18.29 -7.76 23.69
CA ASN A 20 -18.14 -7.84 22.24
C ASN A 20 -17.76 -6.49 21.60
N VAL A 21 -17.12 -5.58 22.35
CA VAL A 21 -16.72 -4.28 21.80
C VAL A 21 -15.60 -4.44 20.76
N ASP A 22 -14.76 -5.46 20.88
CA ASP A 22 -13.75 -5.86 19.90
C ASP A 22 -14.35 -6.13 18.52
N TYR A 23 -15.51 -6.78 18.46
CA TYR A 23 -16.24 -6.96 17.20
C TYR A 23 -16.66 -5.62 16.56
N ALA A 24 -17.02 -4.62 17.36
CA ALA A 24 -17.37 -3.30 16.83
C ALA A 24 -16.14 -2.58 16.22
N TYR A 25 -14.96 -2.74 16.83
CA TYR A 25 -13.70 -2.27 16.24
C TYR A 25 -13.38 -2.99 14.93
N TYR A 26 -13.55 -4.31 14.90
CA TYR A 26 -13.35 -5.13 13.70
C TYR A 26 -14.30 -4.71 12.57
N LEU A 27 -15.60 -4.55 12.85
CA LEU A 27 -16.59 -4.08 11.86
C LEU A 27 -16.23 -2.71 11.28
N ARG A 28 -15.74 -1.79 12.11
CA ARG A 28 -15.28 -0.47 11.62
C ARG A 28 -14.14 -0.61 10.61
N GLY A 29 -13.20 -1.52 10.87
CA GLY A 29 -12.13 -1.86 9.92
C GLY A 29 -12.69 -2.44 8.61
N LEU A 30 -13.61 -3.40 8.72
CA LEU A 30 -14.24 -4.04 7.56
C LEU A 30 -15.04 -3.08 6.69
N ILE A 31 -15.75 -2.14 7.27
CA ILE A 31 -16.53 -1.14 6.52
C ILE A 31 -15.60 -0.34 5.60
N ASN A 32 -14.51 0.21 6.15
CA ASN A 32 -13.56 0.97 5.36
C ASN A 32 -12.77 0.08 4.36
N PHE A 33 -12.52 -1.17 4.72
CA PHE A 33 -11.85 -2.16 3.86
C PHE A 33 -12.73 -2.59 2.68
N ASN A 34 -14.02 -2.90 2.93
CA ASN A 34 -14.96 -3.35 1.91
C ASN A 34 -15.37 -2.24 0.95
N ASP A 35 -15.43 -0.98 1.41
CA ASP A 35 -15.63 0.16 0.53
C ASP A 35 -14.56 0.22 -0.58
N ARG A 36 -13.35 -0.19 -0.26
CA ARG A 36 -12.28 -0.32 -1.22
C ARG A 36 -12.48 -1.52 -2.15
N VAL A 37 -12.82 -2.70 -1.60
CA VAL A 37 -13.00 -3.95 -2.37
C VAL A 37 -14.24 -3.90 -3.26
N SER A 38 -15.36 -3.32 -2.81
CA SER A 38 -16.59 -3.19 -3.61
C SER A 38 -16.44 -2.22 -4.78
N ALA A 39 -15.67 -1.14 -4.59
CA ALA A 39 -15.30 -0.26 -5.69
C ALA A 39 -14.37 -0.96 -6.71
N PHE A 40 -13.69 -2.03 -6.28
CA PHE A 40 -12.81 -2.87 -7.09
C PHE A 40 -13.55 -3.77 -8.07
N ASN A 41 -14.61 -4.42 -7.60
CA ASN A 41 -15.35 -5.42 -8.40
C ASN A 41 -16.23 -4.78 -9.49
N PHE A 42 -16.60 -3.51 -9.36
CA PHE A 42 -17.49 -2.84 -10.31
C PHE A 42 -16.74 -2.22 -11.50
N LEU A 43 -15.43 -1.98 -11.40
CA LEU A 43 -14.63 -1.32 -12.46
C LEU A 43 -13.35 -2.10 -12.74
N SER A 44 -13.46 -3.37 -13.11
CA SER A 44 -12.36 -4.33 -13.33
C SER A 44 -11.34 -3.98 -14.43
N ARG A 45 -11.10 -2.72 -14.72
CA ARG A 45 -10.09 -2.22 -15.68
C ARG A 45 -9.15 -1.14 -15.14
N GLN A 46 -9.31 -0.66 -13.90
CA GLN A 46 -8.38 0.27 -13.26
C GLN A 46 -7.69 -0.40 -12.09
N ASP A 47 -6.36 -0.34 -12.11
CA ASP A 47 -5.53 -0.83 -11.02
C ASP A 47 -5.91 -0.12 -9.72
N ALA A 48 -6.21 -0.89 -8.69
CA ALA A 48 -6.62 -0.37 -7.38
C ALA A 48 -5.55 0.48 -6.69
N THR A 49 -4.33 0.33 -7.15
CA THR A 49 -3.17 1.09 -6.69
C THR A 49 -3.18 2.54 -7.17
N GLU A 50 -4.03 2.88 -8.15
CA GLU A 50 -4.15 4.23 -8.71
C GLU A 50 -5.07 5.17 -7.92
N ARG A 51 -5.78 4.68 -6.88
CA ARG A 51 -6.76 5.47 -6.12
C ARG A 51 -6.21 5.99 -4.80
N ASP A 52 -6.75 7.14 -4.36
CA ASP A 52 -6.45 7.78 -3.08
C ASP A 52 -6.39 6.76 -1.93
N PRO A 53 -5.25 6.66 -1.24
CA PRO A 53 -5.02 5.71 -0.15
C PRO A 53 -5.80 6.03 1.13
N LYS A 54 -6.62 7.08 1.15
CA LYS A 54 -7.35 7.54 2.34
C LYS A 54 -8.19 6.43 2.98
N ALA A 55 -9.01 5.73 2.18
CA ALA A 55 -9.84 4.64 2.68
C ALA A 55 -8.98 3.47 3.22
N ALA A 56 -7.83 3.21 2.58
CA ALA A 56 -6.88 2.21 3.06
C ALA A 56 -6.26 2.58 4.40
N ARG A 57 -5.89 3.85 4.60
CA ARG A 57 -5.39 4.35 5.90
C ARG A 57 -6.46 4.27 6.97
N GLU A 58 -7.68 4.70 6.70
CA GLU A 58 -8.79 4.61 7.66
C GLU A 58 -9.08 3.15 8.06
N ALA A 59 -9.02 2.20 7.13
CA ALA A 59 -9.16 0.79 7.42
C ALA A 59 -7.99 0.27 8.27
N PHE A 60 -6.76 0.62 7.90
CA PHE A 60 -5.56 0.25 8.66
C PHE A 60 -5.62 0.76 10.10
N ASP A 61 -5.95 2.04 10.31
CA ASP A 61 -6.04 2.65 11.64
C ASP A 61 -7.14 2.00 12.49
N ALA A 62 -8.25 1.59 11.86
CA ALA A 62 -9.32 0.89 12.56
C ALA A 62 -8.90 -0.50 13.03
N PHE A 63 -8.23 -1.27 12.17
CA PHE A 63 -7.68 -2.58 12.53
C PHE A 63 -6.54 -2.48 13.54
N LYS A 64 -5.67 -1.48 13.40
CA LYS A 64 -4.59 -1.21 14.37
C LYS A 64 -5.15 -0.98 15.78
N GLN A 65 -6.20 -0.18 15.91
CA GLN A 65 -6.86 0.03 17.21
C GLN A 65 -7.45 -1.26 17.80
N LEU A 66 -7.98 -2.15 16.96
CA LEU A 66 -8.42 -3.47 17.42
C LEU A 66 -7.24 -4.27 17.98
N VAL A 67 -6.17 -4.41 17.21
CA VAL A 67 -4.99 -5.21 17.57
C VAL A 67 -4.33 -4.70 18.86
N GLU A 68 -4.21 -3.37 19.00
CA GLU A 68 -3.60 -2.74 20.18
C GLU A 68 -4.45 -2.87 21.45
N ARG A 69 -5.78 -2.79 21.33
CA ARG A 69 -6.68 -2.81 22.49
C ARG A 69 -7.14 -4.21 22.88
N PHE A 70 -7.23 -5.11 21.92
CA PHE A 70 -7.76 -6.45 22.08
C PHE A 70 -6.84 -7.49 21.41
N PRO A 71 -5.61 -7.64 21.88
CA PRO A 71 -4.63 -8.56 21.28
C PRO A 71 -5.10 -10.01 21.25
N ASP A 72 -5.90 -10.42 22.23
CA ASP A 72 -6.42 -11.78 22.38
C ASP A 72 -7.80 -11.98 21.71
N SER A 73 -8.31 -10.99 21.00
CA SER A 73 -9.59 -11.12 20.27
C SER A 73 -9.47 -12.14 19.14
N THR A 74 -10.53 -12.90 18.91
CA THR A 74 -10.64 -13.86 17.80
C THR A 74 -10.53 -13.17 16.43
N TYR A 75 -10.76 -11.87 16.35
CA TYR A 75 -10.66 -11.06 15.12
C TYR A 75 -9.26 -10.52 14.86
N THR A 76 -8.38 -10.55 15.86
CA THR A 76 -7.03 -9.97 15.75
C THR A 76 -6.16 -10.62 14.66
N PRO A 77 -6.12 -11.96 14.48
CA PRO A 77 -5.32 -12.58 13.42
C PRO A 77 -5.75 -12.12 12.01
N ASP A 78 -7.05 -12.05 11.74
CA ASP A 78 -7.57 -11.56 10.45
C ASP A 78 -7.29 -10.07 10.25
N ALA A 79 -7.44 -9.25 11.31
CA ALA A 79 -7.11 -7.84 11.26
C ALA A 79 -5.63 -7.60 10.89
N ILE A 80 -4.70 -8.37 11.47
CA ILE A 80 -3.27 -8.30 11.14
C ILE A 80 -3.02 -8.67 9.67
N ALA A 81 -3.66 -9.72 9.17
CA ALA A 81 -3.53 -10.13 7.77
C ALA A 81 -4.01 -9.02 6.82
N ARG A 82 -5.14 -8.38 7.15
CA ARG A 82 -5.66 -7.23 6.37
C ARG A 82 -4.77 -6.00 6.47
N MET A 83 -4.19 -5.72 7.63
CA MET A 83 -3.25 -4.62 7.81
C MET A 83 -2.01 -4.81 6.90
N LYS A 84 -1.45 -6.01 6.82
CA LYS A 84 -0.32 -6.32 5.90
C LYS A 84 -0.71 -6.09 4.45
N TYR A 85 -1.90 -6.53 4.05
CA TYR A 85 -2.42 -6.25 2.71
C TYR A 85 -2.54 -4.75 2.43
N LEU A 86 -3.10 -3.97 3.38
CA LEU A 86 -3.28 -2.52 3.23
C LEU A 86 -1.95 -1.78 3.15
N VAL A 87 -0.95 -2.17 3.96
CA VAL A 87 0.40 -1.60 3.90
C VAL A 87 1.00 -1.79 2.51
N ASN A 88 0.95 -3.03 1.97
CA ASN A 88 1.47 -3.28 0.63
C ASN A 88 0.72 -2.49 -0.45
N ALA A 89 -0.60 -2.39 -0.33
CA ALA A 89 -1.40 -1.64 -1.29
C ALA A 89 -1.13 -0.12 -1.25
N MET A 90 -0.85 0.45 -0.07
CA MET A 90 -0.43 1.85 0.05
C MET A 90 0.98 2.07 -0.51
N ALA A 91 1.90 1.13 -0.28
CA ALA A 91 3.22 1.17 -0.89
C ALA A 91 3.15 1.11 -2.43
N GLN A 92 2.35 0.21 -2.98
CA GLN A 92 2.12 0.10 -4.43
C GLN A 92 1.56 1.39 -5.03
N TYR A 93 0.66 2.08 -4.32
CA TYR A 93 0.17 3.38 -4.76
C TYR A 93 1.31 4.40 -4.92
N GLU A 94 2.20 4.51 -3.93
CA GLU A 94 3.33 5.43 -4.00
C GLU A 94 4.29 5.08 -5.14
N VAL A 95 4.53 3.78 -5.35
CA VAL A 95 5.35 3.28 -6.48
C VAL A 95 4.69 3.61 -7.82
N HIS A 96 3.37 3.45 -7.92
CA HIS A 96 2.62 3.83 -9.13
C HIS A 96 2.78 5.33 -9.43
N VAL A 97 2.63 6.19 -8.42
CA VAL A 97 2.84 7.64 -8.55
C VAL A 97 4.29 7.96 -8.92
N ALA A 98 5.27 7.26 -8.32
CA ALA A 98 6.68 7.43 -8.68
C ALA A 98 6.94 7.08 -10.15
N ASN A 99 6.41 5.96 -10.63
CA ASN A 99 6.48 5.56 -12.04
C ASN A 99 5.81 6.57 -12.98
N TYR A 100 4.69 7.13 -12.58
CA TYR A 100 4.01 8.19 -13.35
C TYR A 100 4.92 9.41 -13.52
N TYR A 101 5.52 9.89 -12.43
CA TYR A 101 6.47 11.01 -12.49
C TYR A 101 7.70 10.67 -13.34
N TYR A 102 8.24 9.47 -13.19
CA TYR A 102 9.37 9.00 -13.98
C TYR A 102 9.06 9.05 -15.49
N LYS A 103 7.92 8.52 -15.91
CA LYS A 103 7.46 8.55 -17.32
C LYS A 103 7.27 9.97 -17.86
N ARG A 104 7.02 10.95 -17.00
CA ARG A 104 6.88 12.37 -17.34
C ARG A 104 8.20 13.14 -17.34
N GLY A 105 9.33 12.48 -17.06
CA GLY A 105 10.64 13.13 -16.94
C GLY A 105 10.84 13.91 -15.62
N ALA A 106 9.89 13.86 -14.70
CA ALA A 106 9.98 14.50 -13.39
C ALA A 106 10.77 13.61 -12.41
N TYR A 107 12.03 13.32 -12.74
CA TYR A 107 12.86 12.32 -12.05
C TYR A 107 13.06 12.60 -10.55
N LEU A 108 13.24 13.86 -10.16
CA LEU A 108 13.37 14.21 -8.75
C LEU A 108 12.07 13.89 -7.96
N ALA A 109 10.91 14.20 -8.54
CA ALA A 109 9.63 13.87 -7.92
C ALA A 109 9.42 12.35 -7.84
N ALA A 110 9.86 11.60 -8.87
CA ALA A 110 9.82 10.15 -8.87
C ALA A 110 10.70 9.56 -7.75
N ALA A 111 11.94 10.02 -7.61
CA ALA A 111 12.86 9.60 -6.55
C ALA A 111 12.28 9.89 -5.16
N ASN A 112 11.72 11.09 -4.95
CA ASN A 112 11.13 11.47 -3.67
C ASN A 112 9.91 10.60 -3.30
N ARG A 113 9.07 10.23 -4.26
CA ARG A 113 7.94 9.31 -4.02
C ARG A 113 8.40 7.90 -3.70
N ALA A 114 9.38 7.39 -4.43
CA ALA A 114 9.99 6.09 -4.15
C ALA A 114 10.64 6.06 -2.76
N GLN A 115 11.39 7.10 -2.39
CA GLN A 115 11.98 7.26 -1.06
C GLN A 115 10.91 7.31 0.05
N TYR A 116 9.81 8.02 -0.19
CA TYR A 116 8.68 8.04 0.73
C TYR A 116 8.11 6.65 0.97
N ALA A 117 7.88 5.86 -0.11
CA ALA A 117 7.41 4.48 0.01
C ALA A 117 8.35 3.62 0.86
N ILE A 118 9.67 3.71 0.64
CA ILE A 118 10.67 2.95 1.38
C ILE A 118 10.70 3.32 2.87
N LYS A 119 10.53 4.61 3.18
CA LYS A 119 10.55 5.11 4.55
C LYS A 119 9.30 4.71 5.34
N GLU A 120 8.12 4.86 4.72
CA GLU A 120 6.83 4.71 5.41
C GLU A 120 6.31 3.27 5.46
N TYR A 121 6.62 2.46 4.44
CA TYR A 121 6.01 1.13 4.28
C TYR A 121 7.06 0.02 4.34
N ARG A 122 7.86 0.01 5.41
CA ARG A 122 8.89 -1.01 5.64
C ARG A 122 8.29 -2.42 5.48
N GLU A 123 9.00 -3.34 4.86
CA GLU A 123 8.61 -4.73 4.63
C GLU A 123 7.51 -4.94 3.55
N ALA A 124 7.03 -3.89 2.87
CA ALA A 124 6.09 -4.07 1.78
C ALA A 124 6.78 -4.69 0.55
N PRO A 125 6.20 -5.72 -0.10
CA PRO A 125 6.75 -6.29 -1.34
C PRO A 125 7.00 -5.27 -2.45
N ALA A 126 6.21 -4.19 -2.50
CA ALA A 126 6.36 -3.12 -3.48
C ALA A 126 7.69 -2.32 -3.37
N LEU A 127 8.44 -2.48 -2.28
CA LEU A 127 9.70 -1.73 -2.06
C LEU A 127 10.81 -2.13 -3.03
N GLU A 128 10.78 -3.34 -3.57
CA GLU A 128 11.69 -3.75 -4.63
C GLU A 128 11.57 -2.83 -5.85
N GLU A 129 10.34 -2.57 -6.30
CA GLU A 129 10.08 -1.65 -7.41
C GLU A 129 10.37 -0.19 -7.03
N ALA A 130 10.07 0.23 -5.79
CA ALA A 130 10.40 1.57 -5.32
C ALA A 130 11.91 1.85 -5.43
N LEU A 131 12.76 0.94 -4.95
CA LEU A 131 14.21 1.05 -5.07
C LEU A 131 14.65 1.13 -6.53
N PHE A 132 14.10 0.31 -7.40
CA PHE A 132 14.40 0.35 -8.82
C PHE A 132 14.05 1.69 -9.47
N VAL A 133 12.86 2.25 -9.17
CA VAL A 133 12.46 3.58 -9.66
C VAL A 133 13.41 4.66 -9.14
N MET A 134 13.84 4.54 -7.87
CA MET A 134 14.78 5.48 -7.26
C MET A 134 16.15 5.45 -7.96
N VAL A 135 16.71 4.25 -8.19
CA VAL A 135 17.98 4.06 -8.94
C VAL A 135 17.90 4.71 -10.30
N ARG A 136 16.87 4.40 -11.09
CA ARG A 136 16.69 4.95 -12.44
C ARG A 136 16.49 6.47 -12.44
N SER A 137 15.84 6.99 -11.43
CA SER A 137 15.58 8.43 -11.29
C SER A 137 16.86 9.19 -11.01
N TYR A 138 17.71 8.68 -10.13
CA TYR A 138 19.03 9.27 -9.85
C TYR A 138 19.98 9.15 -11.03
N ASP A 139 19.94 8.03 -11.76
CA ASP A 139 20.70 7.85 -13.00
C ASP A 139 20.32 8.91 -14.05
N ALA A 140 19.02 9.10 -14.29
CA ALA A 140 18.51 10.11 -15.22
C ALA A 140 18.82 11.57 -14.81
N LEU A 141 19.05 11.82 -13.52
CA LEU A 141 19.48 13.11 -12.97
C LEU A 141 21.01 13.31 -12.98
N GLY A 142 21.79 12.27 -13.33
CA GLY A 142 23.26 12.30 -13.24
C GLY A 142 23.79 12.30 -11.79
N MET A 143 22.97 11.93 -10.82
CA MET A 143 23.33 11.85 -9.39
C MET A 143 23.97 10.49 -9.09
N THR A 144 25.22 10.30 -9.55
CA THR A 144 25.90 9.00 -9.54
C THR A 144 26.08 8.42 -8.13
N GLU A 145 26.44 9.21 -7.14
CA GLU A 145 26.61 8.74 -5.75
C GLU A 145 25.30 8.21 -5.17
N LEU A 146 24.21 8.95 -5.33
CA LEU A 146 22.89 8.53 -4.85
C LEU A 146 22.35 7.30 -5.59
N ARG A 147 22.62 7.22 -6.91
CA ARG A 147 22.31 6.03 -7.71
C ARG A 147 23.04 4.80 -7.18
N ASP A 148 24.36 4.91 -6.98
CA ASP A 148 25.20 3.78 -6.54
C ASP A 148 24.83 3.32 -5.13
N ASP A 149 24.50 4.25 -4.24
CA ASP A 149 24.00 3.93 -2.90
C ASP A 149 22.63 3.20 -2.95
N ALA A 150 21.70 3.70 -3.74
CA ALA A 150 20.39 3.07 -3.91
C ALA A 150 20.53 1.67 -4.56
N GLU A 151 21.41 1.52 -5.55
CA GLU A 151 21.69 0.24 -6.20
C GLU A 151 22.32 -0.75 -5.23
N ARG A 152 23.25 -0.31 -4.37
CA ARG A 152 23.85 -1.15 -3.33
C ARG A 152 22.78 -1.67 -2.36
N VAL A 153 21.87 -0.81 -1.92
CA VAL A 153 20.74 -1.21 -1.05
C VAL A 153 19.84 -2.20 -1.78
N MET A 154 19.53 -1.96 -3.05
CA MET A 154 18.72 -2.86 -3.85
C MET A 154 19.37 -4.23 -4.01
N LYS A 155 20.67 -4.31 -4.34
CA LYS A 155 21.42 -5.57 -4.48
C LYS A 155 21.50 -6.35 -3.17
N ALA A 156 21.66 -5.65 -2.04
CA ALA A 156 21.73 -6.27 -0.73
C ALA A 156 20.40 -6.89 -0.29
N ASN A 157 19.27 -6.23 -0.54
CA ASN A 157 17.96 -6.68 -0.11
C ASN A 157 17.25 -7.58 -1.13
N TYR A 158 17.52 -7.38 -2.43
CA TYR A 158 16.87 -8.08 -3.54
C TYR A 158 17.89 -8.61 -4.56
N PRO A 159 18.80 -9.55 -4.17
CA PRO A 159 19.87 -10.02 -5.04
C PRO A 159 19.37 -10.71 -6.33
N ASN A 160 18.16 -11.28 -6.28
CA ASN A 160 17.52 -11.95 -7.42
C ASN A 160 16.42 -11.10 -8.08
N SER A 161 16.48 -9.78 -7.92
CA SER A 161 15.46 -8.87 -8.43
C SER A 161 15.20 -9.07 -9.92
N VAL A 162 13.93 -9.16 -10.28
CA VAL A 162 13.49 -9.23 -11.68
C VAL A 162 13.78 -7.93 -12.44
N TYR A 163 13.93 -6.82 -11.74
CA TYR A 163 14.21 -5.51 -12.34
C TYR A 163 15.62 -5.41 -12.94
N TYR A 164 16.58 -6.21 -12.48
CA TYR A 164 17.89 -6.34 -13.14
C TYR A 164 17.84 -7.07 -14.49
N ARG A 165 16.73 -7.79 -14.75
CA ARG A 165 16.50 -8.52 -16.00
C ARG A 165 15.50 -7.81 -16.93
N GLY A 166 15.26 -6.52 -16.74
CA GLY A 166 14.35 -5.72 -17.57
C GLY A 166 12.96 -5.49 -16.92
N GLY A 167 12.80 -5.88 -15.66
CA GLY A 167 11.55 -5.73 -14.89
C GLY A 167 10.55 -6.88 -15.10
N PRO A 168 9.44 -6.85 -14.37
CA PRO A 168 8.39 -7.84 -14.55
C PRO A 168 7.89 -7.78 -15.98
N VAL A 169 7.80 -8.92 -16.63
CA VAL A 169 7.17 -9.05 -17.94
C VAL A 169 5.74 -8.56 -17.77
N LYS A 170 5.46 -7.34 -18.25
CA LYS A 170 4.06 -6.92 -18.40
C LYS A 170 3.48 -7.83 -19.46
N ASP A 171 2.59 -8.73 -19.07
CA ASP A 171 1.74 -9.41 -20.02
C ASP A 171 1.09 -8.34 -20.87
N ASN A 172 1.62 -8.18 -22.09
CA ASN A 172 0.98 -7.29 -23.07
C ASN A 172 -0.40 -7.91 -23.33
N PRO A 173 -1.48 -7.25 -22.97
CA PRO A 173 -2.79 -7.79 -23.22
C PRO A 173 -2.87 -8.08 -24.73
N TRP A 174 -3.36 -9.26 -25.10
CA TRP A 174 -3.43 -9.78 -26.48
C TRP A 174 -4.06 -8.79 -27.49
N TRP A 175 -4.85 -7.82 -27.01
CA TRP A 175 -5.41 -6.72 -27.86
C TRP A 175 -4.43 -5.60 -28.23
N LYS A 176 -3.20 -5.58 -27.73
CA LYS A 176 -2.14 -4.64 -28.14
C LYS A 176 -1.29 -5.14 -29.29
N LEU A 177 -1.69 -6.24 -29.92
CA LEU A 177 -1.03 -6.81 -31.10
C LEU A 177 -1.58 -6.25 -32.44
N TRP A 178 -2.42 -5.19 -32.38
CA TRP A 178 -2.97 -4.51 -33.56
C TRP A 178 -2.59 -3.03 -33.52
#